data_478f4c2d7721375edc859dc3cf957655
#
_entry.id   478f4c2d7721375edc859dc3cf957655
#
_cell.length_a   1.000
_cell.length_b   1.000
_cell.length_c   1.000
_cell.angle_alpha   90.00
_cell.angle_beta   90.00
_cell.angle_gamma   90.00
#
_symmetry.space_group_name_H-M   'P 1'
#
loop_
_entity.id
_entity.type
_entity.pdbx_description
1 polymer ?
#
loop_
_entity_poly.entity_id
_entity_poly.type
_entity_poly.pdbx_seq_one_letter_code
_entity_poly.pdbx_strand_id
1 'polypeptide(L)'
;MKKPYMICHMMMSVDGRIDCGMTVKIAGSNEYYETLNALNVPTTLSGRVTAQLEMSDSGVFEPTNAAVAFGKEGFSKKRDAVGYQVVVDTKGTLLWHDDSNSGTPLVVILSEAVTTEYLDYLDSLHISWIVCGEKRIDLRRAAEILYSEFGVERMAIVGGGTINAAF
;
A
#
# COMPACT_ATOMS: atom_id res chain seq x y z
N MET A 1 16.32 0.19 14.13
CA MET A 1 16.46 -0.44 12.80
C MET A 1 16.39 0.64 11.74
N LYS A 2 16.99 0.42 10.56
CA LYS A 2 16.94 1.38 9.45
C LYS A 2 15.55 1.35 8.79
N LYS A 3 15.13 2.49 8.22
CA LYS A 3 13.86 2.67 7.53
C LYS A 3 14.08 3.45 6.25
N PRO A 4 13.14 3.37 5.27
CA PRO A 4 13.17 4.21 4.09
C PRO A 4 13.13 5.70 4.46
N TYR A 5 13.74 6.52 3.63
CA TYR A 5 13.43 7.95 3.63
C TYR A 5 12.04 8.17 3.05
N MET A 6 11.14 8.73 3.83
CA MET A 6 9.73 8.90 3.46
C MET A 6 9.43 10.34 3.07
N ILE A 7 8.73 10.50 1.95
CA ILE A 7 8.30 11.79 1.41
C ILE A 7 6.79 11.78 1.35
N CYS A 8 6.12 12.69 2.05
CA CYS A 8 4.69 12.91 1.89
C CYS A 8 4.46 13.78 0.64
N HIS A 9 3.84 13.22 -0.39
CA HIS A 9 3.51 13.91 -1.64
C HIS A 9 2.00 13.83 -1.88
N MET A 10 1.32 14.96 -1.71
CA MET A 10 -0.13 15.03 -1.78
C MET A 10 -0.59 16.21 -2.63
N MET A 11 -1.64 15.97 -3.43
CA MET A 11 -2.41 17.04 -4.05
C MET A 11 -3.44 17.57 -3.04
N MET A 12 -3.52 18.86 -2.88
CA MET A 12 -4.41 19.52 -1.94
C MET A 12 -5.07 20.73 -2.59
N SER A 13 -6.36 20.91 -2.36
CA SER A 13 -7.05 22.15 -2.74
C SER A 13 -6.66 23.31 -1.82
N VAL A 14 -6.96 24.53 -2.24
CA VAL A 14 -6.64 25.77 -1.47
C VAL A 14 -7.28 25.77 -0.08
N ASP A 15 -8.44 25.12 0.08
CA ASP A 15 -9.15 24.96 1.36
C ASP A 15 -8.67 23.73 2.17
N GLY A 16 -7.57 23.07 1.76
CA GLY A 16 -6.91 22.01 2.51
C GLY A 16 -7.49 20.61 2.31
N ARG A 17 -8.34 20.38 1.33
CA ARG A 17 -8.89 19.05 1.04
C ARG A 17 -7.90 18.22 0.26
N ILE A 18 -7.79 16.95 0.64
CA ILE A 18 -6.93 15.93 0.04
C ILE A 18 -7.73 14.69 -0.42
N ASP A 19 -9.05 14.75 -0.41
CA ASP A 19 -9.88 13.61 -0.82
C ASP A 19 -9.91 13.45 -2.34
N CYS A 20 -9.79 12.21 -2.82
CA CYS A 20 -9.74 11.88 -4.25
C CYS A 20 -10.98 12.36 -5.03
N GLY A 21 -12.15 12.38 -4.40
CA GLY A 21 -13.40 12.83 -5.04
C GLY A 21 -13.39 14.31 -5.42
N MET A 22 -12.58 15.12 -4.73
CA MET A 22 -12.41 16.54 -5.02
C MET A 22 -11.16 16.79 -5.86
N THR A 23 -10.05 16.14 -5.56
CA THR A 23 -8.78 16.36 -6.25
C THR A 23 -8.81 15.93 -7.72
N VAL A 24 -9.56 14.90 -8.09
CA VAL A 24 -9.80 14.50 -9.50
C VAL A 24 -10.41 15.62 -10.36
N LYS A 25 -11.13 16.57 -9.74
CA LYS A 25 -11.76 17.69 -10.44
C LYS A 25 -10.86 18.92 -10.58
N ILE A 26 -9.69 18.90 -9.99
CA ILE A 26 -8.74 20.02 -10.01
C ILE A 26 -7.97 19.97 -11.34
N ALA A 27 -7.90 21.10 -12.04
CA ALA A 27 -6.94 21.27 -13.12
C ALA A 27 -5.52 21.26 -12.50
N GLY A 28 -4.59 20.49 -13.08
CA GLY A 28 -3.23 20.40 -12.56
C GLY A 28 -2.82 19.01 -12.07
N SER A 29 -3.59 17.96 -12.41
CA SER A 29 -3.19 16.58 -12.11
C SER A 29 -1.87 16.18 -12.78
N ASN A 30 -1.54 16.76 -13.93
CA ASN A 30 -0.26 16.53 -14.62
C ASN A 30 0.92 17.01 -13.77
N GLU A 31 0.82 18.20 -13.19
CA GLU A 31 1.85 18.79 -12.33
C GLU A 31 2.10 17.95 -11.08
N TYR A 32 1.05 17.30 -10.55
CA TYR A 32 1.21 16.34 -9.45
C TYR A 32 2.11 15.17 -9.85
N TYR A 33 1.85 14.55 -11.00
CA TYR A 33 2.64 13.42 -11.47
C TYR A 33 4.04 13.84 -11.93
N GLU A 34 4.19 14.99 -12.55
CA GLU A 34 5.49 15.56 -12.91
C GLU A 34 6.36 15.78 -11.68
N THR A 35 5.78 16.35 -10.62
CA THR A 35 6.48 16.58 -9.35
C THR A 35 6.84 15.25 -8.68
N LEU A 36 5.93 14.28 -8.67
CA LEU A 36 6.20 12.94 -8.13
C LEU A 36 7.37 12.27 -8.88
N ASN A 37 7.37 12.36 -10.21
CA ASN A 37 8.44 11.81 -11.05
C ASN A 37 9.77 12.53 -10.78
N ALA A 38 9.74 13.85 -10.60
CA ALA A 38 10.94 14.64 -10.29
C ALA A 38 11.58 14.28 -8.94
N LEU A 39 10.80 13.74 -7.99
CA LEU A 39 11.32 13.23 -6.73
C LEU A 39 12.20 11.98 -6.91
N ASN A 40 12.11 11.31 -8.06
CA ASN A 40 12.83 10.08 -8.39
C ASN A 40 12.73 9.02 -7.25
N VAL A 41 11.50 8.74 -6.86
CA VAL A 41 11.19 7.78 -5.79
C VAL A 41 10.49 6.57 -6.41
N PRO A 42 11.17 5.42 -6.50
CA PRO A 42 10.65 4.26 -7.24
C PRO A 42 9.53 3.52 -6.49
N THR A 43 9.35 3.78 -5.19
CA THR A 43 8.34 3.14 -4.36
C THR A 43 7.31 4.16 -3.90
N THR A 44 6.03 3.85 -4.10
CA THR A 44 4.92 4.67 -3.58
C THR A 44 4.10 3.87 -2.58
N LEU A 45 3.51 4.55 -1.61
CA LEU A 45 2.64 3.95 -0.60
C LEU A 45 1.32 4.70 -0.52
N SER A 46 0.22 3.95 -0.59
CA SER A 46 -1.15 4.46 -0.47
C SER A 46 -1.97 3.65 0.53
N GLY A 47 -3.02 4.26 1.05
CA GLY A 47 -4.00 3.59 1.91
C GLY A 47 -5.07 2.85 1.10
N ARG A 48 -5.82 1.97 1.78
CA ARG A 48 -6.88 1.14 1.20
C ARG A 48 -7.89 1.92 0.35
N VAL A 49 -8.36 3.08 0.84
CA VAL A 49 -9.39 3.86 0.12
C VAL A 49 -8.85 4.38 -1.21
N THR A 50 -7.64 4.91 -1.24
CA THR A 50 -7.00 5.35 -2.48
C THR A 50 -6.78 4.17 -3.42
N ALA A 51 -6.27 3.05 -2.92
CA ALA A 51 -6.08 1.86 -3.72
C ALA A 51 -7.39 1.29 -4.30
N GLN A 52 -8.48 1.34 -3.55
CA GLN A 52 -9.80 0.89 -4.01
C GLN A 52 -10.38 1.76 -5.12
N LEU A 53 -10.04 3.04 -5.15
CA LEU A 53 -10.51 3.97 -6.19
C LEU A 53 -9.66 3.94 -7.45
N GLU A 54 -8.37 3.62 -7.33
CA GLU A 54 -7.39 3.85 -8.40
C GLU A 54 -6.75 2.57 -8.94
N MET A 55 -6.72 1.46 -8.17
CA MET A 55 -5.86 0.32 -8.50
C MET A 55 -6.54 -1.04 -8.36
N SER A 56 -7.39 -1.23 -7.35
CA SER A 56 -7.98 -2.53 -7.08
C SER A 56 -9.22 -2.80 -7.92
N ASP A 57 -9.59 -4.06 -8.03
CA ASP A 57 -10.85 -4.46 -8.65
C ASP A 57 -12.04 -4.01 -7.79
N SER A 58 -13.20 -3.91 -8.43
CA SER A 58 -14.46 -3.61 -7.75
C SER A 58 -14.88 -4.80 -6.87
N GLY A 59 -15.42 -4.50 -5.69
CA GLY A 59 -15.88 -5.50 -4.73
C GLY A 59 -15.02 -5.56 -3.48
N VAL A 60 -15.24 -6.58 -2.69
CA VAL A 60 -14.54 -6.82 -1.41
C VAL A 60 -14.26 -8.31 -1.30
N PHE A 61 -13.05 -8.66 -0.85
CA PHE A 61 -12.73 -10.04 -0.52
C PHE A 61 -13.53 -10.47 0.70
N GLU A 62 -14.30 -11.53 0.56
CA GLU A 62 -15.09 -12.12 1.64
C GLU A 62 -14.49 -13.48 2.02
N PRO A 63 -13.88 -13.59 3.21
CA PRO A 63 -13.38 -14.87 3.69
C PRO A 63 -14.54 -15.82 4.02
N THR A 64 -14.28 -17.10 3.97
CA THR A 64 -15.28 -18.11 4.36
C THR A 64 -15.56 -18.06 5.86
N ASN A 65 -16.68 -18.67 6.30
CA ASN A 65 -17.03 -18.74 7.72
C ASN A 65 -16.03 -19.54 8.58
N ALA A 66 -15.13 -20.33 7.94
CA ALA A 66 -14.08 -21.11 8.58
C ALA A 66 -12.71 -20.39 8.56
N ALA A 67 -12.66 -19.16 8.08
CA ALA A 67 -11.43 -18.41 7.95
C ALA A 67 -10.74 -18.19 9.31
N VAL A 68 -9.44 -18.46 9.36
CA VAL A 68 -8.60 -18.32 10.54
C VAL A 68 -7.65 -17.15 10.34
N ALA A 69 -7.48 -16.32 11.37
CA ALA A 69 -6.50 -15.25 11.36
C ALA A 69 -5.08 -15.82 11.27
N PHE A 70 -4.21 -15.14 10.53
CA PHE A 70 -2.79 -15.52 10.42
C PHE A 70 -2.07 -15.44 11.76
N GLY A 71 -2.37 -14.43 12.57
CA GLY A 71 -2.05 -14.34 13.99
C GLY A 71 -0.57 -14.18 14.34
N LYS A 72 0.27 -13.79 13.40
CA LYS A 72 1.70 -13.55 13.63
C LYS A 72 2.30 -12.59 12.61
N GLU A 73 3.46 -12.02 12.94
CA GLU A 73 4.27 -11.26 11.98
C GLU A 73 4.82 -12.20 10.89
N GLY A 74 4.88 -11.70 9.66
CA GLY A 74 5.48 -12.41 8.54
C GLY A 74 5.50 -11.57 7.27
N PHE A 75 6.21 -12.06 6.27
CA PHE A 75 6.18 -11.46 4.94
C PHE A 75 6.44 -12.51 3.86
N SER A 76 6.00 -12.21 2.65
CA SER A 76 6.29 -13.00 1.46
C SER A 76 6.69 -12.06 0.33
N LYS A 77 7.93 -12.14 -0.12
CA LYS A 77 8.45 -11.38 -1.24
C LYS A 77 8.46 -12.25 -2.48
N LYS A 78 7.68 -11.89 -3.49
CA LYS A 78 7.53 -12.68 -4.71
C LYS A 78 8.60 -12.38 -5.76
N ARG A 79 9.04 -11.13 -5.85
CA ARG A 79 10.11 -10.73 -6.76
C ARG A 79 10.91 -9.54 -6.26
N ASP A 80 12.14 -9.42 -6.74
CA ASP A 80 12.97 -8.23 -6.55
C ASP A 80 12.61 -7.18 -7.60
N ALA A 81 12.55 -5.92 -7.17
CA ALA A 81 12.31 -4.79 -8.05
C ALA A 81 13.03 -3.53 -7.54
N VAL A 82 13.23 -2.57 -8.44
CA VAL A 82 13.79 -1.26 -8.09
C VAL A 82 12.81 -0.46 -7.22
N GLY A 83 11.51 -0.68 -7.42
CA GLY A 83 10.44 -0.02 -6.66
C GLY A 83 9.18 -0.87 -6.60
N TYR A 84 8.28 -0.47 -5.70
CA TYR A 84 7.05 -1.19 -5.41
C TYR A 84 5.87 -0.23 -5.29
N GLN A 85 4.71 -0.70 -5.67
CA GLN A 85 3.43 -0.09 -5.33
C GLN A 85 2.95 -0.69 -4.01
N VAL A 86 3.12 0.04 -2.91
CA VAL A 86 2.76 -0.45 -1.57
C VAL A 86 1.35 0.01 -1.21
N VAL A 87 0.51 -0.91 -0.75
CA VAL A 87 -0.87 -0.63 -0.33
C VAL A 87 -1.09 -1.09 1.10
N VAL A 88 -1.65 -0.20 1.92
CA VAL A 88 -2.02 -0.52 3.31
C VAL A 88 -3.48 -0.95 3.35
N ASP A 89 -3.74 -2.24 3.56
CA ASP A 89 -5.08 -2.83 3.70
C ASP A 89 -5.17 -3.69 4.97
N THR A 90 -5.42 -3.05 6.10
CA THR A 90 -5.34 -3.67 7.44
C THR A 90 -5.99 -5.04 7.57
N LYS A 91 -7.12 -5.26 6.91
CA LYS A 91 -7.93 -6.47 7.06
C LYS A 91 -7.83 -7.44 5.88
N GLY A 92 -7.22 -7.05 4.77
CA GLY A 92 -7.21 -7.84 3.56
C GLY A 92 -8.59 -7.88 2.90
N THR A 93 -9.02 -6.76 2.36
CA THR A 93 -10.35 -6.61 1.78
C THR A 93 -10.34 -6.25 0.29
N LEU A 94 -9.21 -5.80 -0.23
CA LEU A 94 -9.09 -5.42 -1.64
C LEU A 94 -8.97 -6.64 -2.55
N LEU A 95 -9.58 -6.53 -3.73
CA LEU A 95 -9.46 -7.52 -4.79
C LEU A 95 -8.44 -7.05 -5.84
N TRP A 96 -7.70 -7.99 -6.38
CA TRP A 96 -6.63 -7.75 -7.34
C TRP A 96 -6.77 -8.70 -8.53
N HIS A 97 -6.45 -8.22 -9.73
CA HIS A 97 -6.41 -9.06 -10.94
C HIS A 97 -4.99 -9.34 -11.42
N ASP A 98 -3.99 -8.61 -10.92
CA ASP A 98 -2.60 -8.71 -11.36
C ASP A 98 -1.65 -8.47 -10.17
N ASP A 99 -0.42 -8.92 -10.28
CA ASP A 99 0.65 -8.75 -9.29
C ASP A 99 1.34 -7.38 -9.35
N SER A 100 0.90 -6.52 -10.26
CA SER A 100 1.50 -5.21 -10.51
C SER A 100 0.47 -4.15 -10.87
N ASN A 101 0.81 -2.90 -10.62
CA ASN A 101 0.09 -1.75 -11.14
C ASN A 101 0.99 -1.01 -12.13
N SER A 102 0.53 -0.91 -13.39
CA SER A 102 1.32 -0.30 -14.47
C SER A 102 2.76 -0.84 -14.56
N GLY A 103 2.93 -2.14 -14.34
CA GLY A 103 4.22 -2.82 -14.37
C GLY A 103 5.06 -2.71 -13.08
N THR A 104 4.62 -1.95 -12.08
CA THR A 104 5.28 -1.86 -10.76
C THR A 104 4.70 -2.91 -9.82
N PRO A 105 5.52 -3.81 -9.24
CA PRO A 105 5.04 -4.88 -8.36
C PRO A 105 4.27 -4.37 -7.14
N LEU A 106 3.19 -5.08 -6.81
CA LEU A 106 2.38 -4.81 -5.64
C LEU A 106 3.00 -5.42 -4.36
N VAL A 107 2.88 -4.68 -3.26
CA VAL A 107 3.12 -5.16 -1.89
C VAL A 107 1.96 -4.73 -1.02
N VAL A 108 1.24 -5.68 -0.42
CA VAL A 108 0.12 -5.39 0.47
C VAL A 108 0.55 -5.51 1.93
N ILE A 109 0.35 -4.44 2.71
CA ILE A 109 0.64 -4.43 4.15
C ILE A 109 -0.65 -4.66 4.93
N LEU A 110 -0.61 -5.62 5.84
CA LEU A 110 -1.74 -6.19 6.55
C LEU A 110 -1.46 -6.26 8.07
N SER A 111 -2.51 -6.36 8.88
CA SER A 111 -2.37 -6.72 10.29
C SER A 111 -2.43 -8.24 10.49
N GLU A 112 -2.01 -8.72 11.66
CA GLU A 112 -2.07 -10.14 12.03
C GLU A 112 -3.52 -10.69 12.11
N ALA A 113 -4.51 -9.80 12.12
CA ALA A 113 -5.92 -10.18 12.04
C ALA A 113 -6.37 -10.59 10.62
N VAL A 114 -5.52 -10.44 9.60
CA VAL A 114 -5.81 -10.93 8.24
C VAL A 114 -6.01 -12.44 8.24
N THR A 115 -6.92 -12.93 7.40
CA THR A 115 -7.16 -14.37 7.27
C THR A 115 -6.08 -15.04 6.43
N THR A 116 -5.77 -16.30 6.74
CA THR A 116 -4.88 -17.13 5.91
C THR A 116 -5.40 -17.25 4.49
N GLU A 117 -6.71 -17.31 4.29
CA GLU A 117 -7.34 -17.35 2.97
C GLU A 117 -7.00 -16.12 2.11
N TYR A 118 -6.92 -14.93 2.72
CA TYR A 118 -6.52 -13.75 1.97
C TYR A 118 -5.03 -13.78 1.58
N LEU A 119 -4.17 -14.31 2.44
CA LEU A 119 -2.76 -14.50 2.11
C LEU A 119 -2.58 -15.53 0.98
N ASP A 120 -3.34 -16.64 1.01
CA ASP A 120 -3.36 -17.64 -0.05
C ASP A 120 -3.86 -17.04 -1.37
N TYR A 121 -4.86 -16.15 -1.30
CA TYR A 121 -5.34 -15.39 -2.45
C TYR A 121 -4.24 -14.49 -3.04
N LEU A 122 -3.54 -13.70 -2.21
CA LEU A 122 -2.41 -12.89 -2.67
C LEU A 122 -1.29 -13.75 -3.26
N ASP A 123 -0.99 -14.88 -2.62
CA ASP A 123 0.02 -15.81 -3.08
C ASP A 123 -0.33 -16.43 -4.43
N SER A 124 -1.61 -16.75 -4.66
CA SER A 124 -2.11 -17.27 -5.95
C SER A 124 -1.93 -16.29 -7.10
N LEU A 125 -2.00 -14.99 -6.81
CA LEU A 125 -1.77 -13.90 -7.76
C LEU A 125 -0.31 -13.42 -7.81
N HIS A 126 0.61 -14.08 -7.09
CA HIS A 126 2.03 -13.67 -7.03
C HIS A 126 2.26 -12.29 -6.41
N ILE A 127 1.34 -11.81 -5.59
CA ILE A 127 1.44 -10.51 -4.90
C ILE A 127 2.26 -10.68 -3.62
N SER A 128 3.22 -9.77 -3.42
CA SER A 128 4.00 -9.72 -2.19
C SER A 128 3.17 -9.14 -1.04
N TRP A 129 3.42 -9.62 0.18
CA TRP A 129 2.71 -9.10 1.34
C TRP A 129 3.61 -9.00 2.58
N ILE A 130 3.22 -8.12 3.51
CA ILE A 130 3.82 -7.92 4.83
C ILE A 130 2.69 -7.94 5.85
N VAL A 131 2.81 -8.75 6.88
CA VAL A 131 1.90 -8.79 8.03
C VAL A 131 2.64 -8.33 9.27
N CYS A 132 2.15 -7.29 9.93
CA CYS A 132 2.74 -6.80 11.18
C CYS A 132 1.73 -6.00 12.01
N GLY A 133 1.75 -6.22 13.33
CA GLY A 133 0.85 -5.63 14.31
C GLY A 133 -0.48 -6.39 14.46
N GLU A 134 -0.91 -6.61 15.69
CA GLU A 134 -2.02 -7.51 16.05
C GLU A 134 -3.37 -7.13 15.41
N LYS A 135 -3.93 -5.98 15.79
CA LYS A 135 -5.25 -5.50 15.32
C LYS A 135 -5.15 -4.33 14.35
N ARG A 136 -4.03 -3.63 14.41
CA ARG A 136 -3.69 -2.50 13.53
C ARG A 136 -2.28 -2.73 13.02
N ILE A 137 -2.03 -2.32 11.82
CA ILE A 137 -0.70 -2.39 11.23
C ILE A 137 0.28 -1.57 12.07
N ASP A 138 1.41 -2.15 12.41
CA ASP A 138 2.58 -1.43 12.88
C ASP A 138 3.33 -0.88 11.67
N LEU A 139 2.98 0.36 11.27
CA LEU A 139 3.59 1.01 10.12
C LEU A 139 5.10 1.24 10.28
N ARG A 140 5.55 1.40 11.53
CA ARG A 140 6.98 1.51 11.82
C ARG A 140 7.69 0.21 11.50
N ARG A 141 7.12 -0.91 11.94
CA ARG A 141 7.66 -2.24 11.66
C ARG A 141 7.57 -2.59 10.18
N ALA A 142 6.46 -2.26 9.52
CA ALA A 142 6.31 -2.41 8.08
C ALA A 142 7.40 -1.68 7.29
N ALA A 143 7.71 -0.44 7.67
CA ALA A 143 8.78 0.33 7.05
C ALA A 143 10.17 -0.30 7.24
N GLU A 144 10.43 -0.91 8.42
CA GLU A 144 11.67 -1.64 8.67
C GLU A 144 11.80 -2.87 7.76
N ILE A 145 10.71 -3.62 7.58
CA ILE A 145 10.65 -4.79 6.69
C ILE A 145 10.83 -4.35 5.21
N LEU A 146 10.14 -3.28 4.80
CA LEU A 146 10.34 -2.72 3.45
C LEU A 146 11.81 -2.36 3.19
N TYR A 147 12.48 -1.78 4.18
CA TYR A 147 13.90 -1.44 4.05
C TYR A 147 14.78 -2.68 3.99
N SER A 148 14.66 -3.61 4.97
CA SER A 148 15.59 -4.73 5.13
C SER A 148 15.36 -5.85 4.11
N GLU A 149 14.08 -6.18 3.82
CA GLU A 149 13.73 -7.35 3.02
C GLU A 149 13.43 -6.98 1.55
N PHE A 150 12.83 -5.80 1.32
CA PHE A 150 12.47 -5.35 -0.02
C PHE A 150 13.48 -4.38 -0.63
N GLY A 151 14.48 -3.92 0.14
CA GLY A 151 15.50 -3.00 -0.34
C GLY A 151 14.98 -1.59 -0.63
N VAL A 152 13.84 -1.21 -0.05
CA VAL A 152 13.25 0.12 -0.23
C VAL A 152 14.03 1.14 0.59
N GLU A 153 14.81 1.98 -0.06
CA GLU A 153 15.58 3.05 0.60
C GLU A 153 14.82 4.37 0.68
N ARG A 154 13.95 4.63 -0.32
CA ARG A 154 13.13 5.85 -0.42
C ARG A 154 11.73 5.50 -0.90
N MET A 155 10.72 6.14 -0.31
CA MET A 155 9.34 5.97 -0.75
C MET A 155 8.53 7.26 -0.61
N ALA A 156 7.54 7.44 -1.49
CA ALA A 156 6.58 8.53 -1.43
C ALA A 156 5.25 8.02 -0.85
N ILE A 157 4.69 8.71 0.13
CA ILE A 157 3.33 8.50 0.61
C ILE A 157 2.42 9.38 -0.25
N VAL A 158 1.58 8.73 -1.07
CA VAL A 158 0.82 9.39 -2.13
C VAL A 158 -0.69 9.39 -1.91
N GLY A 159 -1.18 8.80 -0.83
CA GLY A 159 -2.62 8.77 -0.63
C GLY A 159 -3.09 8.31 0.74
N GLY A 160 -4.17 8.97 1.16
CA GLY A 160 -4.91 8.73 2.39
C GLY A 160 -4.46 9.57 3.58
N GLY A 161 -5.31 10.54 4.01
CA GLY A 161 -5.02 11.40 5.18
C GLY A 161 -4.70 10.60 6.44
N THR A 162 -5.33 9.45 6.64
CA THR A 162 -5.06 8.56 7.77
C THR A 162 -3.64 8.01 7.72
N ILE A 163 -3.15 7.64 6.54
CA ILE A 163 -1.79 7.11 6.38
C ILE A 163 -0.77 8.22 6.56
N ASN A 164 -1.00 9.41 6.01
CA ASN A 164 -0.11 10.55 6.18
C ASN A 164 0.05 10.96 7.66
N ALA A 165 -1.01 10.84 8.46
CA ALA A 165 -0.96 11.16 9.89
C ALA A 165 -0.32 10.07 10.75
N ALA A 166 -0.08 8.88 10.20
CA ALA A 166 0.41 7.72 10.94
C ALA A 166 1.92 7.49 10.81
N PHE A 167 2.58 8.18 9.89
CA PHE A 167 4.04 8.24 9.72
C PHE A 167 4.61 9.54 10.26
#